data_c970a3c167c2b3029f15648148bd0a8e
#
_entry.id   c970a3c167c2b3029f15648148bd0a8e
#
_cell.length_a   1.000
_cell.length_b   1.000
_cell.length_c   1.000
_cell.angle_alpha   90.00
_cell.angle_beta   90.00
_cell.angle_gamma   90.00
#
_symmetry.space_group_name_H-M   'P 1'
#
loop_
_entity.id
_entity.type
_entity.pdbx_description
1 polymer ?
#
loop_
_entity_poly.entity_id
_entity_poly.type
_entity_poly.pdbx_seq_one_letter_code
_entity_poly.pdbx_strand_id
1 'polypeptide(L)' 'NGLDAKFAPLAARIAERDLWPRKDFDALAAELHVMPNGAFDAINEWSDEALGDFLLAGEDPVEVNRALLPSHALEAIS' A
#
# COMPACT_ATOMS: atom_id res chain seq x y z
N ASN A 1 16.05 -0.04 1.27
CA ASN A 1 15.60 -1.05 0.47
C ASN A 1 14.08 -1.11 0.28
N GLY A 2 13.60 -2.11 -0.43
CA GLY A 2 12.21 -2.20 -0.79
C GLY A 2 11.30 -2.71 0.32
N LEU A 3 10.01 -2.71 0.03
CA LEU A 3 9.00 -3.27 0.89
C LEU A 3 9.16 -4.78 0.98
N ASP A 4 8.81 -5.36 2.14
CA ASP A 4 8.82 -6.81 2.32
C ASP A 4 8.05 -7.49 1.18
N ALA A 5 8.62 -8.54 0.62
CA ALA A 5 8.08 -9.20 -0.57
C ALA A 5 6.64 -9.65 -0.41
N LYS A 6 6.21 -10.03 0.80
CA LYS A 6 4.84 -10.49 1.02
C LYS A 6 3.81 -9.36 0.90
N PHE A 7 4.21 -8.11 1.10
CA PHE A 7 3.32 -6.96 0.99
C PHE A 7 3.43 -6.24 -0.36
N ALA A 8 4.47 -6.52 -1.14
CA ALA A 8 4.71 -5.82 -2.39
C ALA A 8 3.57 -5.97 -3.40
N PRO A 9 2.97 -7.18 -3.59
CA PRO A 9 1.85 -7.31 -4.51
C PRO A 9 0.64 -6.48 -4.10
N LEU A 10 0.36 -6.40 -2.79
CA LEU A 10 -0.74 -5.58 -2.30
C LEU A 10 -0.49 -4.11 -2.57
N ALA A 11 0.71 -3.62 -2.26
CA ALA A 11 1.07 -2.22 -2.48
C ALA A 11 0.94 -1.84 -3.97
N ALA A 12 1.39 -2.72 -4.86
CA ALA A 12 1.28 -2.48 -6.30
C ALA A 12 -0.18 -2.36 -6.76
N ARG A 13 -1.05 -3.22 -6.23
CA ARG A 13 -2.47 -3.22 -6.60
C ARG A 13 -3.20 -2.01 -6.06
N ILE A 14 -2.99 -1.65 -4.79
CA ILE A 14 -3.68 -0.50 -4.20
C ILE A 14 -3.22 0.82 -4.79
N ALA A 15 -2.01 0.88 -5.34
CA ALA A 15 -1.50 2.08 -6.02
C ALA A 15 -2.25 2.40 -7.32
N GLU A 16 -3.11 1.51 -7.79
CA GLU A 16 -3.89 1.70 -9.03
C GLU A 16 -5.09 2.63 -8.82
N ARG A 17 -5.48 2.91 -7.58
CA ARG A 17 -6.64 3.76 -7.27
C ARG A 17 -6.31 4.76 -6.16
N ASP A 18 -7.03 5.86 -6.15
CA ASP A 18 -6.91 6.85 -5.07
C ASP A 18 -7.64 6.42 -3.79
N LEU A 19 -8.71 5.65 -3.94
CA LEU A 19 -9.56 5.25 -2.82
C LEU A 19 -9.92 3.76 -2.94
N TRP A 20 -9.92 3.10 -1.79
CA TRP A 20 -10.36 1.72 -1.67
C TRP A 20 -11.38 1.61 -0.56
N PRO A 21 -12.64 1.28 -0.83
CA PRO A 21 -13.56 0.95 0.26
C PRO A 21 -12.90 -0.10 1.16
N ARG A 22 -13.09 0.03 2.47
CA ARG A 22 -12.38 -0.84 3.41
C ARG A 22 -12.62 -2.33 3.12
N LYS A 23 -13.85 -2.69 2.77
CA LYS A 23 -14.15 -4.09 2.44
C LYS A 23 -13.34 -4.58 1.23
N ASP A 24 -13.07 -3.71 0.27
CA ASP A 24 -12.31 -4.08 -0.92
C ASP A 24 -10.82 -4.20 -0.58
N PHE A 25 -10.31 -3.31 0.26
CA PHE A 25 -8.94 -3.40 0.75
C PHE A 25 -8.72 -4.70 1.52
N ASP A 26 -9.65 -5.03 2.44
CA ASP A 26 -9.57 -6.25 3.23
C ASP A 26 -9.67 -7.50 2.35
N ALA A 27 -10.55 -7.47 1.34
CA ALA A 27 -10.72 -8.59 0.42
C ALA A 27 -9.45 -8.82 -0.41
N LEU A 28 -8.83 -7.75 -0.87
CA LEU A 28 -7.60 -7.85 -1.63
C LEU A 28 -6.46 -8.40 -0.76
N ALA A 29 -6.36 -7.93 0.48
CA ALA A 29 -5.36 -8.44 1.42
C ALA A 29 -5.56 -9.95 1.64
N ALA A 30 -6.81 -10.38 1.83
CA ALA A 30 -7.13 -11.80 2.02
C ALA A 30 -6.76 -12.62 0.78
N GLU A 31 -7.04 -12.09 -0.40
CA GLU A 31 -6.68 -12.74 -1.66
C GLU A 31 -5.17 -12.97 -1.76
N LEU A 32 -4.40 -12.02 -1.26
CA LEU A 32 -2.94 -12.09 -1.28
C LEU A 32 -2.34 -12.71 -0.01
N HIS A 33 -3.19 -13.25 0.85
CA HIS A 33 -2.80 -13.98 2.07
C HIS A 33 -2.01 -13.14 3.07
N VAL A 34 -2.40 -11.86 3.22
CA VAL A 34 -1.79 -10.99 4.22
C VAL A 34 -2.89 -10.39 5.12
N MET A 35 -2.50 -10.05 6.34
CA MET A 35 -3.42 -9.38 7.27
C MET A 35 -3.57 -7.92 6.90
N PRO A 36 -4.81 -7.40 6.73
CA PRO A 36 -5.01 -6.03 6.27
C PRO A 36 -4.34 -4.96 7.14
N ASN A 37 -4.49 -5.05 8.46
CA ASN A 37 -3.90 -4.05 9.35
C ASN A 37 -2.38 -4.12 9.37
N GLY A 38 -1.84 -5.33 9.39
CA GLY A 38 -0.40 -5.51 9.33
C GLY A 38 0.19 -4.99 8.03
N ALA A 39 -0.51 -5.25 6.91
CA ALA A 39 -0.08 -4.77 5.61
C ALA A 39 -0.14 -3.24 5.53
N PHE A 40 -1.22 -2.64 6.06
CA PHE A 40 -1.36 -1.19 6.10
C PHE A 40 -0.17 -0.54 6.83
N ASP A 41 0.14 -1.06 8.01
CA ASP A 41 1.24 -0.52 8.82
C ASP A 41 2.59 -0.72 8.15
N ALA A 42 2.83 -1.89 7.57
CA ALA A 42 4.11 -2.19 6.91
C ALA A 42 4.31 -1.33 5.66
N ILE A 43 3.25 -1.13 4.89
CA ILE A 43 3.32 -0.27 3.70
C ILE A 43 3.62 1.17 4.11
N ASN A 44 2.97 1.66 5.16
CA ASN A 44 3.21 3.03 5.63
C ASN A 44 4.62 3.21 6.22
N GLU A 45 5.12 2.22 6.94
CA GLU A 45 6.48 2.28 7.48
C GLU A 45 7.48 2.35 6.32
N TRP A 46 7.30 1.50 5.32
CA TRP A 46 8.15 1.55 4.13
C TRP A 46 8.06 2.89 3.41
N SER A 47 6.84 3.39 3.18
CA SER A 47 6.65 4.62 2.40
C SER A 47 7.19 5.85 3.13
N ASP A 48 7.08 5.87 4.46
CA ASP A 48 7.65 6.96 5.25
C ASP A 48 9.17 7.04 5.07
N GLU A 49 9.85 5.90 5.07
CA GLU A 49 11.28 5.86 4.88
C GLU A 49 11.70 6.09 3.43
N ALA A 50 11.03 5.45 2.49
CA ALA A 50 11.43 5.46 1.09
C ALA A 50 10.92 6.69 0.33
N LEU A 51 9.75 7.20 0.68
CA LEU A 51 9.06 8.26 -0.05
C LEU A 51 8.88 9.54 0.77
N GLY A 52 9.19 9.49 2.06
CA GLY A 52 9.13 10.65 2.95
C GLY A 52 7.78 10.93 3.58
N ASP A 53 6.76 10.10 3.35
CA ASP A 53 5.44 10.27 3.93
C ASP A 53 4.66 8.96 3.83
N PHE A 54 3.54 8.88 4.54
CA PHE A 54 2.67 7.72 4.52
C PHE A 54 1.88 7.63 3.22
N LEU A 55 1.91 6.47 2.60
CA LEU A 55 1.16 6.22 1.37
C LEU A 55 -0.33 6.08 1.65
N LEU A 56 -0.68 5.48 2.78
CA LEU A 56 -2.06 5.12 3.10
C LEU A 56 -2.58 5.93 4.29
N ALA A 57 -3.86 6.33 4.22
CA ALA A 57 -4.52 7.05 5.31
C ALA A 57 -5.99 6.64 5.37
N GLY A 58 -6.59 6.85 6.54
CA GLY A 58 -8.01 6.58 6.73
C GLY A 58 -8.33 5.11 6.92
N GLU A 59 -9.55 4.83 7.31
CA GLU A 59 -10.00 3.48 7.54
C GLU A 59 -11.00 3.00 6.50
N ASP A 60 -11.97 3.83 6.19
CA ASP A 60 -13.02 3.50 5.23
C ASP A 60 -13.53 4.78 4.59
N PRO A 61 -13.10 5.09 3.38
CA PRO A 61 -12.19 4.31 2.55
C PRO A 61 -10.72 4.45 2.97
N VAL A 62 -9.91 3.50 2.54
CA VAL A 62 -8.45 3.65 2.60
C VAL A 62 -8.06 4.61 1.48
N GLU A 63 -7.38 5.68 1.83
CA GLU A 63 -6.95 6.69 0.87
C GLU A 63 -5.50 6.44 0.50
N VAL A 64 -5.20 6.50 -0.80
CA VAL A 64 -3.86 6.25 -1.32
C VAL A 64 -3.29 7.55 -1.85
N ASN A 65 -2.18 8.02 -1.27
CA ASN A 65 -1.51 9.22 -1.72
C ASN A 65 -0.62 8.91 -2.93
N ARG A 66 -1.26 8.77 -4.09
CA ARG A 66 -0.57 8.39 -5.32
C ARG A 66 0.44 9.43 -5.79
N ALA A 67 0.36 10.65 -5.29
CA ALA A 67 1.33 11.69 -5.61
C ALA A 67 2.73 11.33 -5.10
N LEU A 68 2.83 10.44 -4.11
CA LEU A 68 4.12 9.96 -3.62
C LEU A 68 4.76 8.93 -4.55
N LEU A 69 4.04 8.44 -5.57
CA LEU A 69 4.47 7.33 -6.40
C LEU A 69 4.82 7.76 -7.82
N PRO A 70 5.98 8.40 -8.05
CA PRO A 70 6.46 8.57 -9.41
C PRO A 70 6.80 7.19 -10.00
N SER A 71 6.88 7.10 -11.34
CA SER A 71 7.04 5.82 -12.04
C SER A 71 8.16 4.95 -11.47
N HIS A 72 9.29 5.55 -11.09
CA HIS A 72 10.42 4.79 -10.58
C HIS A 72 10.19 4.22 -9.18
N ALA A 73 9.28 4.81 -8.39
CA ALA A 73 8.96 4.28 -7.07
C ALA A 73 8.13 3.00 -7.15
N LEU A 74 7.31 2.86 -8.20
CA LEU A 74 6.57 1.61 -8.44
C LEU A 74 7.52 0.44 -8.70
N GLU A 75 8.64 0.69 -9.34
CA GLU A 75 9.65 -0.32 -9.57
C GLU A 75 10.25 -0.83 -8.26
N ALA A 76 10.38 0.04 -7.27
CA ALA A 76 10.90 -0.33 -5.96
C ALA A 76 9.92 -1.21 -5.18
N ILE A 77 8.62 -1.10 -5.43
CA ILE A 77 7.60 -1.95 -4.81
C ILE A 77 7.65 -3.35 -5.42
N SER A 78 7.76 -3.42 -6.71
CA SER A 78 7.74 -4.70 -7.43
C SER A 78 9.13 -5.32 -7.55
#